data_9471c0a98c3961c3ba3abe69885d2e7f
#
_entry.id   9471c0a98c3961c3ba3abe69885d2e7f
#
_cell.length_a   1.000
_cell.length_b   1.000
_cell.length_c   1.000
_cell.angle_alpha   90.00
_cell.angle_beta   90.00
_cell.angle_gamma   90.00
#
_symmetry.space_group_name_H-M   'P 1'
#
loop_
_entity.id
_entity.type
_entity.pdbx_description
1 polymer ?
#
loop_
_entity_poly.entity_id
_entity_poly.type
_entity_poly.pdbx_seq_one_letter_code
_entity_poly.pdbx_strand_id
1 'polypeptide(L)'
;MTSQHERAVAFAALHQSGTFVVPNPWDAGTARILTAYGFPALATTSAGLAFALGRRDGANLIGQAETLANAAQIAAATHLPVSADLENGGPTIGDIAMTIREAAASGLVGGSIEDATGRPDAPIFPLAEAVDRITAAAHTT
;
A
#
# COMPACT_ATOMS: atom_id res chain seq x y z
N MET A 1 -10.48 -19.19 -7.90
CA MET A 1 -9.89 -18.03 -7.18
C MET A 1 -9.47 -17.02 -8.23
N THR A 2 -9.76 -15.74 -8.04
CA THR A 2 -9.33 -14.66 -8.93
C THR A 2 -7.81 -14.53 -8.88
N SER A 3 -7.14 -14.55 -10.03
CA SER A 3 -5.69 -14.39 -10.12
C SER A 3 -5.27 -12.96 -9.74
N GLN A 4 -4.00 -12.76 -9.40
CA GLN A 4 -3.47 -11.41 -9.14
C GLN A 4 -3.61 -10.52 -10.38
N HIS A 5 -3.37 -11.08 -11.57
CA HIS A 5 -3.54 -10.34 -12.82
C HIS A 5 -4.98 -9.86 -13.03
N GLU A 6 -5.97 -10.72 -12.82
CA GLU A 6 -7.39 -10.34 -12.92
C GLU A 6 -7.76 -9.25 -11.92
N ARG A 7 -7.22 -9.33 -10.70
CA ARG A 7 -7.40 -8.26 -9.69
C ARG A 7 -6.74 -6.95 -10.11
N ALA A 8 -5.54 -7.00 -10.72
CA ALA A 8 -4.86 -5.81 -11.23
C ALA A 8 -5.66 -5.13 -12.35
N VAL A 9 -6.19 -5.91 -13.29
CA VAL A 9 -7.06 -5.41 -14.36
C VAL A 9 -8.33 -4.79 -13.79
N ALA A 10 -8.96 -5.44 -12.82
CA ALA A 10 -10.15 -4.89 -12.15
C ALA A 10 -9.85 -3.59 -11.41
N PHE A 11 -8.72 -3.51 -10.70
CA PHE A 11 -8.30 -2.30 -9.99
C PHE A 11 -8.03 -1.14 -10.94
N ALA A 12 -7.31 -1.39 -12.02
CA ALA A 12 -7.08 -0.38 -13.06
C ALA A 12 -8.39 0.13 -13.69
N ALA A 13 -9.36 -0.77 -13.92
CA ALA A 13 -10.67 -0.39 -14.46
C ALA A 13 -11.46 0.54 -13.53
N LEU A 14 -11.35 0.37 -12.19
CA LEU A 14 -12.00 1.26 -11.22
C LEU A 14 -11.49 2.72 -11.30
N HIS A 15 -10.28 2.94 -11.83
CA HIS A 15 -9.68 4.27 -11.95
C HIS A 15 -9.99 4.97 -13.29
N GLN A 16 -10.71 4.30 -14.22
CA GLN A 16 -10.98 4.87 -15.53
C GLN A 16 -12.09 5.93 -15.49
N SER A 17 -13.05 5.80 -14.57
CA SER A 17 -14.17 6.74 -14.49
C SER A 17 -14.91 6.63 -13.15
N GLY A 18 -15.59 7.73 -12.78
CA GLY A 18 -16.40 7.79 -11.56
C GLY A 18 -15.57 7.90 -10.28
N THR A 19 -16.23 7.61 -9.17
CA THR A 19 -15.63 7.61 -7.81
C THR A 19 -15.98 6.30 -7.14
N PHE A 20 -15.03 5.71 -6.45
CA PHE A 20 -15.24 4.51 -5.66
C PHE A 20 -14.57 4.63 -4.28
N VAL A 21 -15.07 3.87 -3.31
CA VAL A 21 -14.53 3.85 -1.95
C VAL A 21 -13.57 2.69 -1.80
N VAL A 22 -12.39 2.99 -1.27
CA VAL A 22 -11.35 2.01 -0.95
C VAL A 22 -11.14 2.02 0.57
N PRO A 23 -11.86 1.17 1.33
CA PRO A 23 -11.71 1.13 2.78
C PRO A 23 -10.41 0.47 3.20
N ASN A 24 -9.95 0.81 4.41
CA ASN A 24 -8.66 0.38 4.92
C ASN A 24 -8.81 -0.72 5.98
N PRO A 25 -8.62 -2.00 5.65
CA PRO A 25 -8.50 -3.06 6.65
C PRO A 25 -7.17 -2.95 7.40
N TRP A 26 -7.19 -3.29 8.69
CA TRP A 26 -5.99 -3.32 9.54
C TRP A 26 -5.35 -4.72 9.60
N ASP A 27 -6.15 -5.75 9.30
CA ASP A 27 -5.77 -7.16 9.36
C ASP A 27 -6.64 -8.03 8.43
N ALA A 28 -6.36 -9.32 8.40
CA ALA A 28 -7.11 -10.30 7.61
C ALA A 28 -8.60 -10.40 8.02
N GLY A 29 -8.91 -10.20 9.30
CA GLY A 29 -10.28 -10.25 9.82
C GLY A 29 -11.12 -9.09 9.31
N THR A 30 -10.61 -7.88 9.44
CA THR A 30 -11.26 -6.66 8.92
C THR A 30 -11.33 -6.66 7.39
N ALA A 31 -10.33 -7.23 6.69
CA ALA A 31 -10.39 -7.41 5.24
C ALA A 31 -11.57 -8.28 4.82
N ARG A 32 -11.86 -9.37 5.52
CA ARG A 32 -13.03 -10.24 5.26
C ARG A 32 -14.35 -9.51 5.51
N ILE A 33 -14.43 -8.72 6.58
CA ILE A 33 -15.63 -7.93 6.89
C ILE A 33 -15.90 -6.93 5.76
N LEU A 34 -14.89 -6.16 5.36
CA LEU A 34 -15.03 -5.15 4.29
C LEU A 34 -15.34 -5.80 2.94
N THR A 35 -14.76 -6.98 2.66
CA THR A 35 -15.12 -7.78 1.48
C THR A 35 -16.61 -8.16 1.48
N ALA A 36 -17.13 -8.61 2.62
CA ALA A 36 -18.54 -9.00 2.76
C ALA A 36 -19.50 -7.81 2.62
N TYR A 37 -19.07 -6.59 2.94
CA TYR A 37 -19.83 -5.36 2.70
C TYR A 37 -19.91 -4.96 1.22
N GLY A 38 -19.19 -5.62 0.31
CA GLY A 38 -19.30 -5.42 -1.12
C GLY A 38 -18.50 -4.24 -1.66
N PHE A 39 -17.45 -3.80 -0.97
CA PHE A 39 -16.52 -2.82 -1.52
C PHE A 39 -15.79 -3.38 -2.74
N PRO A 40 -15.47 -2.55 -3.76
CA PRO A 40 -14.84 -3.03 -4.99
C PRO A 40 -13.33 -3.30 -4.87
N ALA A 41 -12.67 -2.69 -3.89
CA ALA A 41 -11.24 -2.82 -3.64
C ALA A 41 -10.94 -2.47 -2.17
N LEU A 42 -9.75 -2.84 -1.69
CA LEU A 42 -9.24 -2.50 -0.37
C LEU A 42 -7.87 -1.81 -0.51
N ALA A 43 -7.49 -0.98 0.48
CA ALA A 43 -6.13 -0.48 0.62
C ALA A 43 -5.62 -0.68 2.04
N THR A 44 -4.36 -1.06 2.22
CA THR A 44 -3.77 -1.13 3.56
C THR A 44 -3.59 0.28 4.14
N THR A 45 -3.19 0.38 5.39
CA THR A 45 -2.96 1.64 6.09
C THR A 45 -1.83 1.46 7.10
N SER A 46 -0.80 2.30 7.00
CA SER A 46 0.31 2.34 7.94
C SER A 46 -0.15 2.68 9.36
N ALA A 47 -1.05 3.67 9.47
CA ALA A 47 -1.64 4.08 10.74
C ALA A 47 -2.44 2.94 11.39
N GLY A 48 -3.29 2.25 10.63
CA GLY A 48 -4.07 1.12 11.15
C GLY A 48 -3.20 -0.03 11.62
N LEU A 49 -2.13 -0.34 10.90
CA LEU A 49 -1.14 -1.34 11.31
C LEU A 49 -0.43 -0.91 12.60
N ALA A 50 0.04 0.35 12.67
CA ALA A 50 0.71 0.87 13.86
C ALA A 50 -0.19 0.74 15.10
N PHE A 51 -1.44 1.14 14.99
CA PHE A 51 -2.42 1.04 16.09
C PHE A 51 -2.72 -0.41 16.47
N ALA A 52 -2.87 -1.31 15.49
CA ALA A 52 -3.08 -2.74 15.75
C ALA A 52 -1.89 -3.37 16.51
N LEU A 53 -0.66 -2.86 16.29
CA LEU A 53 0.54 -3.28 16.99
C LEU A 53 0.82 -2.50 18.28
N GLY A 54 -0.06 -1.56 18.68
CA GLY A 54 0.14 -0.71 19.85
C GLY A 54 1.31 0.28 19.71
N ARG A 55 1.61 0.68 18.48
CA ARG A 55 2.71 1.61 18.17
C ARG A 55 2.16 2.96 17.70
N ARG A 56 2.96 4.01 17.84
CA ARG A 56 2.62 5.34 17.36
C ARG A 56 2.84 5.43 15.85
N ASP A 57 1.84 5.92 15.13
CA ASP A 57 1.94 6.23 13.71
C ASP A 57 2.88 7.42 13.44
N GLY A 58 3.53 7.43 12.27
CA GLY A 58 4.45 8.49 11.85
C GLY A 58 5.77 8.56 12.66
N ALA A 59 6.05 7.56 13.50
CA ALA A 59 7.26 7.49 14.32
C ALA A 59 8.34 6.55 13.77
N ASN A 60 8.16 6.03 12.54
CA ASN A 60 9.04 5.05 11.89
C ASN A 60 9.30 3.81 12.76
N LEU A 61 8.28 3.37 13.51
CA LEU A 61 8.37 2.20 14.40
C LEU A 61 7.94 0.90 13.71
N ILE A 62 7.38 0.99 12.51
CA ILE A 62 6.98 -0.16 11.69
C ILE A 62 8.00 -0.30 10.57
N GLY A 63 8.61 -1.48 10.48
CA GLY A 63 9.56 -1.78 9.41
C GLY A 63 8.85 -2.26 8.15
N GLN A 64 9.49 -2.09 6.98
CA GLN A 64 8.97 -2.53 5.69
C GLN A 64 8.54 -4.00 5.69
N ALA A 65 9.30 -4.89 6.34
CA ALA A 65 8.96 -6.31 6.43
C ALA A 65 7.63 -6.55 7.18
N GLU A 66 7.34 -5.76 8.24
CA GLU A 66 6.08 -5.86 8.99
C GLU A 66 4.91 -5.34 8.13
N THR A 67 5.12 -4.23 7.41
CA THR A 67 4.13 -3.65 6.48
C THR A 67 3.76 -4.65 5.38
N LEU A 68 4.75 -5.24 4.72
CA LEU A 68 4.54 -6.23 3.66
C LEU A 68 3.92 -7.54 4.16
N ALA A 69 4.31 -8.00 5.36
CA ALA A 69 3.70 -9.19 5.98
C ALA A 69 2.21 -8.97 6.30
N ASN A 70 1.85 -7.80 6.82
CA ASN A 70 0.44 -7.43 7.04
C ASN A 70 -0.32 -7.33 5.71
N ALA A 71 0.24 -6.66 4.72
CA ALA A 71 -0.37 -6.52 3.40
C ALA A 71 -0.60 -7.87 2.71
N ALA A 72 0.36 -8.81 2.82
CA ALA A 72 0.21 -10.17 2.31
C ALA A 72 -0.94 -10.93 3.00
N GLN A 73 -1.09 -10.80 4.32
CA GLN A 73 -2.19 -11.42 5.06
C GLN A 73 -3.55 -10.84 4.63
N ILE A 74 -3.63 -9.52 4.44
CA ILE A 74 -4.84 -8.84 3.94
C ILE A 74 -5.16 -9.32 2.53
N ALA A 75 -4.18 -9.34 1.61
CA ALA A 75 -4.37 -9.78 0.23
C ALA A 75 -4.81 -11.25 0.12
N ALA A 76 -4.30 -12.12 1.00
CA ALA A 76 -4.70 -13.53 1.07
C ALA A 76 -6.10 -13.74 1.66
N ALA A 77 -6.62 -12.78 2.42
CA ALA A 77 -7.91 -12.88 3.09
C ALA A 77 -9.12 -12.50 2.21
N THR A 78 -8.88 -11.94 1.02
CA THR A 78 -9.92 -11.45 0.13
C THR A 78 -9.69 -11.86 -1.33
N HIS A 79 -10.75 -11.86 -2.12
CA HIS A 79 -10.69 -11.98 -3.58
C HIS A 79 -10.61 -10.62 -4.29
N LEU A 80 -10.76 -9.53 -3.55
CA LEU A 80 -10.74 -8.18 -4.08
C LEU A 80 -9.32 -7.71 -4.44
N PRO A 81 -9.17 -6.72 -5.31
CA PRO A 81 -7.93 -5.98 -5.47
C PRO A 81 -7.50 -5.33 -4.14
N VAL A 82 -6.22 -5.44 -3.80
CA VAL A 82 -5.63 -4.77 -2.63
C VAL A 82 -4.48 -3.88 -3.08
N SER A 83 -4.57 -2.60 -2.77
CA SER A 83 -3.48 -1.63 -2.87
C SER A 83 -2.76 -1.51 -1.52
N ALA A 84 -1.51 -1.10 -1.51
CA ALA A 84 -0.78 -0.88 -0.26
C ALA A 84 -0.45 0.60 -0.04
N ASP A 85 -0.54 1.02 1.21
CA ASP A 85 0.16 2.18 1.73
C ASP A 85 1.62 1.75 1.97
N LEU A 86 2.53 2.27 1.16
CA LEU A 86 3.97 1.97 1.20
C LEU A 86 4.77 3.12 1.83
N GLU A 87 4.09 4.02 2.53
CA GLU A 87 4.70 5.22 3.10
C GLU A 87 5.53 5.97 2.05
N ASN A 88 6.80 6.29 2.30
CA ASN A 88 7.64 6.96 1.31
C ASN A 88 8.38 6.01 0.35
N GLY A 89 8.09 4.72 0.38
CA GLY A 89 8.66 3.71 -0.51
C GLY A 89 10.07 3.24 -0.11
N GLY A 90 10.64 3.76 0.96
CA GLY A 90 11.95 3.35 1.46
C GLY A 90 12.94 4.51 1.68
N PRO A 91 14.06 4.25 2.37
CA PRO A 91 15.03 5.28 2.76
C PRO A 91 15.63 6.06 1.58
N THR A 92 15.90 5.39 0.48
CA THR A 92 16.51 5.99 -0.72
C THR A 92 15.67 5.67 -1.97
N ILE A 93 15.87 6.45 -3.04
CA ILE A 93 15.24 6.19 -4.35
C ILE A 93 15.60 4.79 -4.86
N GLY A 94 16.80 4.29 -4.59
CA GLY A 94 17.23 2.95 -5.00
C GLY A 94 16.45 1.82 -4.33
N ASP A 95 15.93 2.04 -3.13
CA ASP A 95 15.16 1.03 -2.39
C ASP A 95 13.73 0.87 -2.93
N ILE A 96 13.19 1.89 -3.58
CA ILE A 96 11.79 1.93 -4.04
C ILE A 96 11.50 0.77 -5.00
N ALA A 97 12.39 0.51 -5.95
CA ALA A 97 12.20 -0.60 -6.89
C ALA A 97 12.11 -1.97 -6.19
N MET A 98 12.86 -2.16 -5.10
CA MET A 98 12.77 -3.38 -4.29
C MET A 98 11.43 -3.43 -3.54
N THR A 99 11.03 -2.33 -2.90
CA THR A 99 9.75 -2.21 -2.21
C THR A 99 8.57 -2.55 -3.13
N ILE A 100 8.55 -2.02 -4.35
CA ILE A 100 7.49 -2.30 -5.33
C ILE A 100 7.47 -3.78 -5.74
N ARG A 101 8.65 -4.40 -6.01
CA ARG A 101 8.72 -5.83 -6.34
C ARG A 101 8.24 -6.71 -5.20
N GLU A 102 8.63 -6.41 -3.96
CA GLU A 102 8.20 -7.15 -2.77
C GLU A 102 6.70 -6.98 -2.51
N ALA A 103 6.16 -5.78 -2.72
CA ALA A 103 4.73 -5.50 -2.66
C ALA A 103 3.97 -6.34 -3.69
N ALA A 104 4.41 -6.37 -4.93
CA ALA A 104 3.82 -7.21 -5.97
C ALA A 104 3.91 -8.70 -5.63
N ALA A 105 5.05 -9.19 -5.12
CA ALA A 105 5.22 -10.57 -4.68
C ALA A 105 4.30 -10.94 -3.50
N SER A 106 3.85 -9.96 -2.72
CA SER A 106 2.89 -10.12 -1.62
C SER A 106 1.43 -10.25 -2.08
N GLY A 107 1.17 -10.22 -3.40
CA GLY A 107 -0.18 -10.36 -3.97
C GLY A 107 -0.94 -9.04 -4.11
N LEU A 108 -0.28 -7.92 -3.88
CA LEU A 108 -0.83 -6.58 -4.07
C LEU A 108 -0.90 -6.22 -5.56
N VAL A 109 -1.82 -5.32 -5.90
CA VAL A 109 -2.05 -4.89 -7.29
C VAL A 109 -1.95 -3.37 -7.48
N GLY A 110 -1.58 -2.66 -6.44
CA GLY A 110 -1.35 -1.22 -6.45
C GLY A 110 -0.63 -0.78 -5.19
N GLY A 111 -0.21 0.47 -5.17
CA GLY A 111 0.42 1.09 -4.01
C GLY A 111 0.37 2.61 -4.08
N SER A 112 0.46 3.25 -2.92
CA SER A 112 0.71 4.68 -2.79
C SER A 112 2.10 4.90 -2.22
N ILE A 113 2.76 5.96 -2.68
CA ILE A 113 4.02 6.47 -2.13
C ILE A 113 3.81 7.92 -1.78
N GLU A 114 4.15 8.26 -0.55
CA GLU A 114 4.02 9.61 -0.02
C GLU A 114 5.29 10.44 -0.24
N ASP A 115 5.14 11.74 -0.28
CA ASP A 115 6.26 12.68 -0.23
C ASP A 115 6.70 13.03 1.21
N ALA A 116 6.15 12.36 2.22
CA ALA A 116 6.51 12.50 3.61
C ALA A 116 7.89 11.90 3.91
N THR A 117 8.76 12.69 4.57
CA THR A 117 10.12 12.22 4.92
C THR A 117 10.16 11.45 6.25
N GLY A 118 9.13 11.59 7.09
CA GLY A 118 9.13 11.16 8.49
C GLY A 118 10.01 12.01 9.43
N ARG A 119 10.62 13.11 8.96
CA ARG A 119 11.48 14.00 9.75
C ARG A 119 10.74 15.27 10.11
N PRO A 120 10.64 15.63 11.40
CA PRO A 120 9.91 16.83 11.83
C PRO A 120 10.51 18.15 11.33
N ASP A 121 11.83 18.20 11.11
CA ASP A 121 12.56 19.37 10.64
C ASP A 121 12.49 19.58 9.12
N ALA A 122 12.13 18.54 8.37
CA ALA A 122 11.97 18.56 6.92
C ALA A 122 10.85 17.58 6.51
N PRO A 123 9.57 17.88 6.80
CA PRO A 123 8.49 16.87 6.76
C PRO A 123 8.14 16.37 5.36
N ILE A 124 8.48 17.13 4.32
CA ILE A 124 8.15 16.79 2.93
C ILE A 124 9.43 16.80 2.10
N PHE A 125 9.57 15.83 1.20
CA PHE A 125 10.66 15.81 0.20
C PHE A 125 10.58 17.01 -0.74
N PRO A 126 11.71 17.56 -1.20
CA PRO A 126 11.72 18.49 -2.32
C PRO A 126 10.99 17.90 -3.53
N LEU A 127 10.26 18.73 -4.28
CA LEU A 127 9.44 18.27 -5.42
C LEU A 127 10.23 17.38 -6.40
N ALA A 128 11.47 17.74 -6.74
CA ALA A 128 12.30 16.95 -7.65
C ALA A 128 12.53 15.52 -7.11
N GLU A 129 12.86 15.40 -5.82
CA GLU A 129 13.06 14.09 -5.19
C GLU A 129 11.74 13.28 -5.12
N ALA A 130 10.62 13.93 -4.80
CA ALA A 130 9.32 13.27 -4.80
C ALA A 130 8.95 12.73 -6.20
N VAL A 131 9.20 13.51 -7.25
CA VAL A 131 9.01 13.07 -8.64
C VAL A 131 9.94 11.89 -8.99
N ASP A 132 11.20 11.93 -8.60
CA ASP A 132 12.16 10.85 -8.86
C ASP A 132 11.72 9.56 -8.15
N ARG A 133 11.18 9.65 -6.91
CA ARG A 133 10.63 8.52 -6.15
C ARG A 133 9.45 7.87 -6.87
N ILE A 134 8.48 8.66 -7.31
CA ILE A 134 7.33 8.15 -8.07
C ILE A 134 7.77 7.57 -9.42
N THR A 135 8.72 8.20 -10.09
CA THR A 135 9.28 7.70 -11.36
C THR A 135 9.94 6.34 -11.17
N ALA A 136 10.74 6.17 -10.12
CA ALA A 136 11.36 4.88 -9.80
C ALA A 136 10.32 3.78 -9.52
N ALA A 137 9.24 4.12 -8.80
CA ALA A 137 8.14 3.19 -8.55
C ALA A 137 7.40 2.81 -9.84
N ALA A 138 7.02 3.79 -10.65
CA ALA A 138 6.23 3.57 -11.87
C ALA A 138 6.98 2.78 -12.96
N HIS A 139 8.30 2.85 -12.98
CA HIS A 139 9.15 2.10 -13.93
C HIS A 139 9.53 0.70 -13.41
N THR A 140 9.12 0.34 -12.21
CA THR A 140 9.39 -0.99 -11.65
C THR A 140 8.24 -1.93 -12.02
N THR A 141 8.50 -2.85 -12.94
CA THR A 141 7.56 -3.88 -13.40
C THR A 141 8.12 -5.28 -13.16
#